data_bc2b310bcef9cbdc486f550af09ba48b
#
_entry.id   bc2b310bcef9cbdc486f550af09ba48b
#
_cell.length_a   1.000
_cell.length_b   1.000
_cell.length_c   1.000
_cell.angle_alpha   90.00
_cell.angle_beta   90.00
_cell.angle_gamma   90.00
#
_symmetry.space_group_name_H-M   'P 1'
#
loop_
_entity.id
_entity.type
_entity.pdbx_description
1 polymer ?
#
loop_
_entity_poly.entity_id
_entity_poly.type
_entity_poly.pdbx_seq_one_letter_code
_entity_poly.pdbx_strand_id
1 'polypeptide(L)'
;MRRLDHIYSLKSQIDKIAQRYNAEKVYIFGSCARKEDTCDSDVDLLVDFNEKASLFDQIGLQLDISDMLNCKVDIIPSTALTDPDFGASVKKDMVAL
;
A
#
# COMPACT_ATOMS: atom_id res chain seq x y z
N MET A 1 17.31 0.78 10.21
CA MET A 1 16.11 1.54 9.85
C MET A 1 14.94 0.58 9.67
N ARG A 2 13.81 0.86 10.27
CA ARG A 2 12.62 0.04 10.10
C ARG A 2 12.04 0.25 8.69
N ARG A 3 11.34 -0.77 8.18
CA ARG A 3 10.77 -0.70 6.84
C ARG A 3 9.78 0.45 6.70
N LEU A 4 8.98 0.73 7.73
CA LEU A 4 8.04 1.84 7.70
C LEU A 4 8.78 3.18 7.51
N ASP A 5 9.89 3.39 8.21
CA ASP A 5 10.68 4.61 8.07
C ASP A 5 11.25 4.73 6.64
N HIS A 6 11.72 3.61 6.09
CA HIS A 6 12.22 3.57 4.72
C HIS A 6 11.12 3.94 3.73
N ILE A 7 9.92 3.39 3.91
CA ILE A 7 8.78 3.68 3.04
C ILE A 7 8.39 5.16 3.14
N TYR A 8 8.36 5.73 4.35
CA TYR A 8 8.10 7.15 4.53
C TYR A 8 9.12 8.02 3.81
N SER A 9 10.38 7.62 3.79
CA SER A 9 11.41 8.39 3.09
C SER A 9 11.19 8.41 1.58
N LEU A 10 10.44 7.45 1.05
CA LEU A 10 10.12 7.35 -0.37
C LEU A 10 8.70 7.84 -0.69
N LYS A 11 8.04 8.50 0.25
CA LYS A 11 6.64 8.93 0.10
C LYS A 11 6.39 9.71 -1.20
N SER A 12 7.24 10.68 -1.50
CA SER A 12 7.09 11.48 -2.73
C SER A 12 7.13 10.63 -3.98
N GLN A 13 8.00 9.64 -4.01
CA GLN A 13 8.13 8.74 -5.15
C GLN A 13 6.93 7.82 -5.26
N ILE A 14 6.44 7.32 -4.13
CA ILE A 14 5.24 6.49 -4.08
C ILE A 14 4.04 7.28 -4.58
N ASP A 15 3.89 8.53 -4.16
CA ASP A 15 2.79 9.39 -4.61
C ASP A 15 2.83 9.60 -6.12
N LYS A 16 4.00 9.80 -6.70
CA LYS A 16 4.14 9.96 -8.14
C LYS A 16 3.76 8.69 -8.89
N ILE A 17 4.19 7.54 -8.40
CA ILE A 17 3.82 6.25 -8.98
C ILE A 17 2.32 6.04 -8.88
N ALA A 18 1.74 6.34 -7.72
CA ALA A 18 0.31 6.20 -7.49
C ALA A 18 -0.51 7.03 -8.49
N GLN A 19 -0.12 8.27 -8.72
CA GLN A 19 -0.80 9.14 -9.68
C GLN A 19 -0.76 8.58 -11.09
N ARG A 20 0.33 7.93 -11.47
CA ARG A 20 0.48 7.30 -12.78
C ARG A 20 -0.55 6.20 -13.01
N TYR A 21 -0.96 5.52 -11.94
CA TYR A 21 -1.87 4.38 -12.02
C TYR A 21 -3.27 4.70 -11.50
N ASN A 22 -3.65 5.97 -11.48
CA ASN A 22 -4.99 6.41 -11.06
C ASN A 22 -5.30 6.07 -9.60
N ALA A 23 -4.29 6.04 -8.76
CA ALA A 23 -4.46 5.87 -7.32
C ALA A 23 -4.48 7.25 -6.64
N GLU A 24 -5.49 7.49 -5.83
CA GLU A 24 -5.65 8.79 -5.17
C GLU A 24 -4.95 8.83 -3.82
N LYS A 25 -5.03 7.74 -3.05
CA LYS A 25 -4.43 7.65 -1.73
C LYS A 25 -3.83 6.28 -1.50
N VAL A 26 -2.73 6.25 -0.76
CA VAL A 26 -2.04 5.02 -0.38
C VAL A 26 -1.86 4.99 1.12
N TYR A 27 -2.19 3.87 1.74
CA TYR A 27 -2.01 3.65 3.17
C TYR A 27 -1.22 2.36 3.38
N ILE A 28 -0.40 2.33 4.43
CA ILE A 28 0.27 1.11 4.87
C ILE A 28 -0.55 0.50 5.99
N PHE A 29 -0.73 -0.82 5.98
CA PHE A 29 -1.39 -1.52 7.07
C PHE A 29 -0.69 -2.86 7.33
N GLY A 30 -1.20 -3.61 8.30
CA GLY A 30 -0.64 -4.90 8.67
C GLY A 30 0.61 -4.78 9.52
N SER A 31 1.49 -5.78 9.45
CA SER A 31 2.67 -5.84 10.31
C SER A 31 3.62 -4.68 10.11
N CYS A 32 3.77 -4.20 8.88
CA CYS A 32 4.63 -3.07 8.58
C CYS A 32 4.14 -1.79 9.28
N ALA A 33 2.83 -1.54 9.23
CA ALA A 33 2.25 -0.36 9.89
C ALA A 33 2.38 -0.44 11.41
N ARG A 34 2.31 -1.65 11.98
CA ARG A 34 2.48 -1.87 13.41
C ARG A 34 3.94 -1.92 13.85
N LYS A 35 4.88 -1.80 12.91
CA LYS A 35 6.33 -1.90 13.16
C LYS A 35 6.73 -3.27 13.72
N GLU A 36 5.97 -4.30 13.38
CA GLU A 36 6.23 -5.69 13.76
C GLU A 36 6.83 -6.49 12.60
N ASP A 37 7.17 -5.83 11.50
CA ASP A 37 7.66 -6.49 10.31
C ASP A 37 9.05 -7.10 10.53
N THR A 38 9.25 -8.23 9.85
CA THR A 38 10.57 -8.86 9.76
C THR A 38 11.09 -8.67 8.34
N CYS A 39 12.32 -9.09 8.08
CA CYS A 39 12.90 -8.97 6.74
C CYS A 39 12.15 -9.81 5.70
N ASP A 40 11.38 -10.80 6.13
CA ASP A 40 10.60 -11.66 5.24
C ASP A 40 9.13 -11.25 5.13
N SER A 41 8.72 -10.20 5.87
CA SER A 41 7.34 -9.74 5.85
C SER A 41 7.01 -9.02 4.56
N ASP A 42 5.80 -9.25 4.03
CA ASP A 42 5.28 -8.52 2.89
C ASP A 42 4.84 -7.12 3.32
N VAL A 43 4.87 -6.18 2.38
CA VAL A 43 4.31 -4.84 2.61
C VAL A 43 2.88 -4.84 2.12
N ASP A 44 1.95 -4.55 3.01
CA ASP A 44 0.52 -4.49 2.68
C ASP A 44 0.10 -3.03 2.52
N LEU A 45 -0.43 -2.70 1.35
CA LEU A 45 -0.89 -1.36 1.04
C LEU A 45 -2.38 -1.36 0.74
N LEU A 46 -3.10 -0.43 1.36
CA LEU A 46 -4.49 -0.13 1.01
C LEU A 46 -4.48 1.07 0.09
N VAL A 47 -5.11 0.95 -1.06
CA VAL A 47 -5.07 2.00 -2.08
C VAL A 47 -6.48 2.40 -2.48
N ASP A 48 -6.74 3.71 -2.45
CA ASP A 48 -7.97 4.29 -3.01
C ASP A 48 -7.72 4.62 -4.47
N PHE A 49 -8.27 3.81 -5.38
CA PHE A 49 -8.21 4.07 -6.80
C PHE A 49 -9.40 4.94 -7.22
N ASN A 50 -9.18 5.80 -8.21
CA ASN A 50 -10.30 6.56 -8.77
C ASN A 50 -11.08 5.67 -9.75
N GLU A 51 -12.20 6.20 -10.26
CA GLU A 51 -13.10 5.44 -11.13
C GLU A 51 -12.51 5.10 -12.49
N LYS A 52 -11.40 5.73 -12.87
CA LYS A 52 -10.70 5.45 -14.13
C LYS A 52 -9.73 4.29 -14.01
N ALA A 53 -9.44 3.85 -12.79
CA ALA A 53 -8.47 2.78 -12.57
C ALA A 53 -9.01 1.44 -13.03
N SER A 54 -8.13 0.63 -13.61
CA SER A 54 -8.45 -0.73 -14.03
C SER A 54 -7.60 -1.72 -13.25
N LEU A 55 -7.85 -3.01 -13.48
CA LEU A 55 -7.01 -4.06 -12.89
C LEU A 55 -5.56 -3.93 -13.33
N PHE A 56 -5.32 -3.46 -14.56
CA PHE A 56 -3.96 -3.22 -15.04
C PHE A 56 -3.25 -2.14 -14.24
N ASP A 57 -3.98 -1.10 -13.82
CA ASP A 57 -3.42 -0.05 -12.97
C ASP A 57 -2.99 -0.62 -11.61
N GLN A 58 -3.82 -1.47 -11.03
CA GLN A 58 -3.51 -2.12 -9.76
C GLN A 58 -2.24 -2.97 -9.87
N ILE A 59 -2.14 -3.79 -10.92
CA ILE A 59 -1.00 -4.65 -11.15
C ILE A 59 0.27 -3.83 -11.39
N GLY A 60 0.18 -2.80 -12.23
CA GLY A 60 1.31 -1.93 -12.53
C GLY A 60 1.82 -1.21 -11.29
N LEU A 61 0.91 -0.69 -10.46
CA LEU A 61 1.26 -0.04 -9.21
C LEU A 61 2.00 -1.01 -8.27
N GLN A 62 1.49 -2.22 -8.14
CA GLN A 62 2.11 -3.25 -7.31
C GLN A 62 3.53 -3.56 -7.77
N LEU A 63 3.71 -3.77 -9.07
CA LEU A 63 5.01 -4.10 -9.63
C LEU A 63 6.02 -2.96 -9.45
N ASP A 64 5.60 -1.72 -9.71
CA ASP A 64 6.49 -0.59 -9.60
C ASP A 64 6.92 -0.33 -8.16
N ILE A 65 5.99 -0.40 -7.22
CA ILE A 65 6.33 -0.20 -5.80
C ILE A 65 7.18 -1.36 -5.29
N SER A 66 6.85 -2.59 -5.67
CA SER A 66 7.60 -3.77 -5.28
C SER A 66 9.05 -3.68 -5.77
N ASP A 67 9.24 -3.21 -7.00
CA ASP A 67 10.56 -3.02 -7.59
C ASP A 67 11.35 -1.94 -6.84
N MET A 68 10.69 -0.83 -6.52
CA MET A 68 11.33 0.28 -5.83
C MET A 68 11.74 -0.10 -4.41
N LEU A 69 10.90 -0.86 -3.70
CA LEU A 69 11.17 -1.29 -2.33
C LEU A 69 12.01 -2.56 -2.26
N ASN A 70 12.18 -3.25 -3.38
CA ASN A 70 12.91 -4.52 -3.47
C ASN A 70 12.35 -5.56 -2.49
N CYS A 71 11.03 -5.65 -2.40
CA CYS A 71 10.35 -6.61 -1.56
C CYS A 71 8.96 -6.88 -2.13
N LYS A 72 8.30 -7.92 -1.62
CA LYS A 72 6.95 -8.25 -2.04
C LYS A 72 5.96 -7.23 -1.48
N VAL A 73 5.10 -6.72 -2.33
CA VAL A 73 4.06 -5.75 -1.98
C VAL A 73 2.71 -6.31 -2.40
N ASP A 74 1.76 -6.27 -1.49
CA ASP A 74 0.38 -6.62 -1.77
C ASP A 74 -0.47 -5.34 -1.80
N ILE A 75 -1.22 -5.17 -2.89
CA ILE A 75 -2.12 -4.02 -3.05
C ILE A 75 -3.55 -4.48 -2.83
N ILE A 76 -4.24 -3.84 -1.90
CA ILE A 76 -5.65 -4.10 -1.64
C ILE A 76 -6.42 -2.81 -1.96
N PRO A 77 -7.29 -2.84 -2.98
CA PRO A 77 -8.11 -1.66 -3.27
C PRO A 77 -9.12 -1.44 -2.14
N SER A 78 -9.40 -0.18 -1.83
CA SER A 78 -10.33 0.16 -0.77
C SER A 78 -11.72 -0.42 -1.00
N THR A 79 -12.11 -0.62 -2.25
CA THR A 79 -13.38 -1.23 -2.62
C THR A 79 -13.49 -2.71 -2.22
N ALA A 80 -12.38 -3.35 -1.91
CA ALA A 80 -12.37 -4.74 -1.44
C ALA A 80 -12.66 -4.87 0.05
N LEU A 81 -12.78 -3.76 0.78
CA LEU A 81 -13.09 -3.77 2.22
C LEU A 81 -14.59 -3.93 2.45
N THR A 82 -15.13 -5.10 2.07
CA THR A 82 -16.54 -5.40 2.23
C THR A 82 -16.86 -6.13 3.54
N ASP A 83 -15.86 -6.76 4.14
CA ASP A 83 -15.98 -7.43 5.43
C ASP A 83 -15.83 -6.39 6.55
N PRO A 84 -16.87 -6.16 7.39
CA PRO A 84 -16.76 -5.16 8.46
C PRO A 84 -15.63 -5.44 9.45
N ASP A 85 -15.39 -6.70 9.78
CA ASP A 85 -14.33 -7.07 10.74
C ASP A 85 -12.95 -6.80 10.15
N PHE A 86 -12.74 -7.19 8.89
CA PHE A 86 -11.49 -6.94 8.20
C PHE A 86 -11.28 -5.44 7.98
N GLY A 87 -12.32 -4.74 7.54
CA GLY A 87 -12.26 -3.29 7.33
C GLY A 87 -11.92 -2.53 8.60
N ALA A 88 -12.51 -2.91 9.73
CA ALA A 88 -12.23 -2.29 11.01
C ALA A 88 -10.78 -2.54 11.44
N SER A 89 -10.27 -3.76 11.24
CA SER A 89 -8.89 -4.11 11.57
C SER A 89 -7.90 -3.29 10.74
N VAL A 90 -8.14 -3.18 9.44
CA VAL A 90 -7.29 -2.40 8.54
C VAL A 90 -7.28 -0.94 8.92
N LYS A 91 -8.45 -0.35 9.17
CA LYS A 91 -8.57 1.06 9.54
C LYS A 91 -7.85 1.39 10.84
N LYS A 92 -7.83 0.45 11.78
CA LYS A 92 -7.16 0.63 13.05
C LYS A 92 -5.64 0.71 12.88
N ASP A 93 -5.09 -0.10 11.97
CA ASP A 93 -3.64 -0.23 11.82
C ASP A 93 -3.06 0.65 10.70
N MET A 94 -3.89 1.17 9.79
CA MET A 94 -3.38 1.85 8.61
C MET A 94 -2.74 3.19 8.94
N VAL A 95 -1.68 3.48 8.19
CA VAL A 95 -0.93 4.73 8.29
C VAL A 95 -0.91 5.37 6.91
N ALA A 96 -1.36 6.63 6.84
CA ALA A 96 -1.41 7.35 5.56
C ALA A 96 0.00 7.70 5.07
N LEU A 97 0.21 7.53 3.77
CA LEU A 97 1.42 7.96 3.09
C LEU A 97 1.21 9.29 2.39
#